data_b7b0ed2196de9e8457dcce5dba819e46
#
_entry.id   b7b0ed2196de9e8457dcce5dba819e46
#
_cell.length_a   1.000
_cell.length_b   1.000
_cell.length_c   1.000
_cell.angle_alpha   90.00
_cell.angle_beta   90.00
_cell.angle_gamma   90.00
#
_symmetry.space_group_name_H-M   'P 1'
#
loop_
_entity.id
_entity.type
_entity.pdbx_description
1 polymer ?
#
loop_
_entity_poly.entity_id
_entity_poly.type
_entity_poly.pdbx_seq_one_letter_code
_entity_poly.pdbx_strand_id
1 'polypeptide(L)'
;MENTQTIDKRHFYCLILAGGKGRRLWPVSRYSMPKQFLDFFGTGKTMLQETYERFRRFLPAENIYVSTYKEYQDIVAEQLPHLDKDHLFVEPIRRNTAPIVAWAAHRIEKTDSKASIIISPADQIVMNEEAFQKDTLEAMAHAKADKCFLTMGIRPTRPEPGYGYIQMGDVVENANGEEGFYKVQSFTEKPERDFAEMFMRSGEFLWNTGLYIATPQTIRDRLSGELPSVMRSFDEEHEETTPEEERAWITERYATYPNLSIENGILERVDDVCVKECHFGWADVGTWHGVYEACSKSEGDNVTLDTEAQLSDTTGCLIKLPHGRTAVINGLHDFIVVEEGDVLLITPRTDTSDEMVKQLTRFIIDRDTNH
;
A
#
# COMPACT_ATOMS: atom_id res chain seq x y z
N MET A 1 9.27 -20.58 -30.67
CA MET A 1 10.48 -20.20 -29.92
C MET A 1 10.15 -18.86 -29.29
N GLU A 2 9.70 -18.89 -28.05
CA GLU A 2 9.40 -17.67 -27.30
C GLU A 2 10.71 -16.91 -27.07
N ASN A 3 10.78 -15.75 -27.68
CA ASN A 3 11.87 -14.82 -27.50
C ASN A 3 11.67 -14.12 -26.15
N THR A 4 11.95 -14.84 -25.06
CA THR A 4 11.93 -14.26 -23.71
C THR A 4 13.11 -13.31 -23.60
N GLN A 5 12.92 -12.06 -24.04
CA GLN A 5 13.90 -11.01 -23.73
C GLN A 5 14.06 -10.99 -22.20
N THR A 6 15.26 -11.32 -21.75
CA THR A 6 15.60 -11.26 -20.32
C THR A 6 15.47 -9.81 -19.87
N ILE A 7 14.45 -9.52 -19.05
CA ILE A 7 14.20 -8.18 -18.50
C ILE A 7 15.41 -7.79 -17.65
N ASP A 8 16.05 -6.66 -17.99
CA ASP A 8 17.18 -6.13 -17.22
C ASP A 8 16.69 -5.45 -15.92
N LYS A 9 16.78 -6.19 -14.83
CA LYS A 9 16.30 -5.79 -13.51
C LYS A 9 17.23 -4.81 -12.79
N ARG A 10 18.42 -4.54 -13.29
CA ARG A 10 19.42 -3.65 -12.63
C ARG A 10 18.89 -2.24 -12.44
N HIS A 11 17.96 -1.81 -13.31
CA HIS A 11 17.34 -0.50 -13.28
C HIS A 11 15.94 -0.49 -12.65
N PHE A 12 15.54 -1.57 -11.98
CA PHE A 12 14.25 -1.68 -11.32
C PHE A 12 14.40 -1.47 -9.82
N TYR A 13 13.67 -0.50 -9.30
CA TYR A 13 13.74 -0.03 -7.93
C TYR A 13 12.38 -0.20 -7.26
N CYS A 14 12.38 -0.32 -5.94
CA CYS A 14 11.16 -0.36 -5.12
C CYS A 14 11.24 0.67 -4.01
N LEU A 15 10.17 1.43 -3.82
CA LEU A 15 9.95 2.26 -2.63
C LEU A 15 8.78 1.68 -1.82
N ILE A 16 9.05 1.13 -0.65
CA ILE A 16 8.03 0.62 0.27
C ILE A 16 7.59 1.73 1.22
N LEU A 17 6.30 2.04 1.25
CA LEU A 17 5.70 3.07 2.09
C LEU A 17 5.21 2.47 3.41
N ALA A 18 5.94 2.67 4.50
CA ALA A 18 5.67 2.11 5.83
C ALA A 18 5.26 3.18 6.86
N GLY A 19 4.42 4.15 6.45
CA GLY A 19 4.06 5.32 7.28
C GLY A 19 2.62 5.33 7.81
N GLY A 20 1.77 4.37 7.45
CA GLY A 20 0.36 4.32 7.85
C GLY A 20 0.15 4.23 9.38
N LYS A 21 -0.89 4.88 9.91
CA LYS A 21 -1.24 4.81 11.35
C LYS A 21 -2.07 3.58 11.74
N GLY A 22 -2.65 2.88 10.76
CA GLY A 22 -3.40 1.64 10.96
C GLY A 22 -4.62 1.70 11.90
N ARG A 23 -5.14 2.87 12.23
CA ARG A 23 -6.15 3.10 13.29
C ARG A 23 -7.42 2.26 13.17
N ARG A 24 -7.81 1.90 11.95
CA ARG A 24 -9.05 1.13 11.68
C ARG A 24 -8.98 -0.34 12.11
N LEU A 25 -7.78 -0.82 12.47
CA LEU A 25 -7.55 -2.17 13.02
C LEU A 25 -7.27 -2.15 14.54
N TRP A 26 -7.70 -1.10 15.22
CA TRP A 26 -7.68 -1.10 16.68
C TRP A 26 -8.53 -2.27 17.23
N PRO A 27 -8.14 -2.93 18.35
CA PRO A 27 -7.03 -2.62 19.26
C PRO A 27 -5.66 -3.20 18.89
N VAL A 28 -5.57 -4.00 17.83
CA VAL A 28 -4.31 -4.67 17.42
C VAL A 28 -3.31 -3.66 16.85
N SER A 29 -3.78 -2.80 15.94
CA SER A 29 -2.93 -1.73 15.40
C SER A 29 -3.09 -0.47 16.24
N ARG A 30 -2.00 -0.01 16.83
CA ARG A 30 -1.93 1.18 17.69
C ARG A 30 -0.97 2.21 17.12
N TYR A 31 -1.04 3.46 17.65
CA TYR A 31 -0.13 4.52 17.21
C TYR A 31 1.34 4.15 17.44
N SER A 32 1.65 3.53 18.58
CA SER A 32 3.00 3.06 18.92
C SER A 32 3.49 1.88 18.06
N MET A 33 2.57 1.05 17.56
CA MET A 33 2.87 -0.15 16.78
C MET A 33 1.78 -0.34 15.71
N PRO A 34 1.86 0.38 14.57
CA PRO A 34 0.91 0.25 13.46
C PRO A 34 0.98 -1.11 12.76
N LYS A 35 -0.11 -1.47 12.08
CA LYS A 35 -0.34 -2.78 11.46
C LYS A 35 0.82 -3.30 10.61
N GLN A 36 1.51 -2.44 9.85
CA GLN A 36 2.62 -2.85 8.99
C GLN A 36 3.81 -3.42 9.75
N PHE A 37 3.94 -3.12 11.03
CA PHE A 37 5.01 -3.61 11.90
C PHE A 37 4.61 -4.81 12.76
N LEU A 38 3.42 -5.36 12.52
CA LEU A 38 2.88 -6.52 13.24
C LEU A 38 2.94 -7.79 12.38
N ASP A 39 3.17 -8.92 13.03
CA ASP A 39 2.81 -10.23 12.49
C ASP A 39 1.30 -10.40 12.62
N PHE A 40 0.59 -9.78 11.68
CA PHE A 40 -0.86 -9.67 11.76
C PHE A 40 -1.58 -11.01 11.54
N PHE A 41 -0.97 -11.91 10.76
CA PHE A 41 -1.54 -13.19 10.37
C PHE A 41 -0.92 -14.41 11.05
N GLY A 42 0.05 -14.23 11.96
CA GLY A 42 0.72 -15.34 12.64
C GLY A 42 1.69 -16.12 11.74
N THR A 43 2.30 -15.45 10.76
CA THR A 43 3.23 -16.06 9.80
C THR A 43 4.67 -16.14 10.31
N GLY A 44 4.97 -15.53 11.44
CA GLY A 44 6.32 -15.33 11.98
C GLY A 44 7.05 -14.12 11.40
N LYS A 45 6.37 -13.31 10.58
CA LYS A 45 6.91 -12.09 9.96
C LYS A 45 5.92 -10.95 10.00
N THR A 46 6.43 -9.74 10.16
CA THR A 46 5.60 -8.54 10.05
C THR A 46 5.23 -8.26 8.59
N MET A 47 4.15 -7.52 8.36
CA MET A 47 3.72 -7.18 6.99
C MET A 47 4.81 -6.42 6.23
N LEU A 48 5.59 -5.56 6.91
CA LEU A 48 6.76 -4.89 6.33
C LEU A 48 7.81 -5.91 5.88
N GLN A 49 8.14 -6.89 6.73
CA GLN A 49 9.11 -7.93 6.40
C GLN A 49 8.64 -8.78 5.22
N GLU A 50 7.38 -9.18 5.18
CA GLU A 50 6.79 -9.91 4.06
C GLU A 50 6.87 -9.11 2.75
N THR A 51 6.53 -7.82 2.81
CA THR A 51 6.59 -6.94 1.63
C THR A 51 8.04 -6.75 1.14
N TYR A 52 8.98 -6.51 2.06
CA TYR A 52 10.39 -6.37 1.72
C TYR A 52 10.96 -7.66 1.10
N GLU A 53 10.68 -8.81 1.69
CA GLU A 53 11.13 -10.11 1.16
C GLU A 53 10.48 -10.46 -0.17
N ARG A 54 9.21 -10.08 -0.40
CA ARG A 54 8.52 -10.24 -1.67
C ARG A 54 9.31 -9.58 -2.80
N PHE A 55 9.70 -8.32 -2.64
CA PHE A 55 10.49 -7.62 -3.64
C PHE A 55 11.92 -8.17 -3.76
N ARG A 56 12.55 -8.57 -2.65
CA ARG A 56 13.90 -9.17 -2.66
C ARG A 56 14.02 -10.45 -3.47
N ARG A 57 12.92 -11.17 -3.70
CA ARG A 57 12.94 -12.37 -4.53
C ARG A 57 13.27 -12.10 -6.00
N PHE A 58 13.03 -10.90 -6.48
CA PHE A 58 13.20 -10.60 -7.90
C PHE A 58 13.88 -9.25 -8.21
N LEU A 59 14.07 -8.37 -7.23
CA LEU A 59 14.85 -7.14 -7.35
C LEU A 59 16.17 -7.25 -6.56
N PRO A 60 17.24 -6.56 -7.01
CA PRO A 60 18.45 -6.41 -6.21
C PRO A 60 18.15 -5.75 -4.86
N ALA A 61 18.80 -6.20 -3.77
CA ALA A 61 18.55 -5.65 -2.46
C ALA A 61 18.93 -4.15 -2.35
N GLU A 62 19.96 -3.76 -3.08
CA GLU A 62 20.43 -2.38 -3.21
C GLU A 62 19.47 -1.46 -3.97
N ASN A 63 18.42 -2.00 -4.57
CA ASN A 63 17.39 -1.24 -5.27
C ASN A 63 16.07 -1.12 -4.46
N ILE A 64 16.06 -1.61 -3.22
CA ILE A 64 14.86 -1.55 -2.36
C ILE A 64 15.05 -0.48 -1.30
N TYR A 65 14.15 0.49 -1.31
CA TYR A 65 14.06 1.60 -0.37
C TYR A 65 12.80 1.48 0.48
N VAL A 66 12.87 2.00 1.70
CA VAL A 66 11.72 2.05 2.62
C VAL A 66 11.54 3.49 3.07
N SER A 67 10.31 3.96 3.13
CA SER A 67 9.99 5.22 3.81
C SER A 67 9.16 4.99 5.04
N THR A 68 9.45 5.77 6.07
CA THR A 68 8.68 5.77 7.32
C THR A 68 8.77 7.13 8.01
N TYR A 69 8.02 7.33 9.08
CA TYR A 69 8.12 8.52 9.92
C TYR A 69 9.14 8.33 11.03
N LYS A 70 9.64 9.47 11.54
CA LYS A 70 10.67 9.48 12.58
C LYS A 70 10.32 8.62 13.81
N GLU A 71 9.06 8.61 14.21
CA GLU A 71 8.58 7.80 15.34
C GLU A 71 8.67 6.28 15.12
N TYR A 72 8.81 5.81 13.88
CA TYR A 72 8.92 4.37 13.55
C TYR A 72 10.29 3.95 13.02
N GLN A 73 11.24 4.87 12.96
CA GLN A 73 12.58 4.62 12.40
C GLN A 73 13.26 3.41 13.06
N ASP A 74 13.23 3.36 14.40
CA ASP A 74 13.90 2.31 15.17
C ASP A 74 13.23 0.95 14.95
N ILE A 75 11.91 0.92 14.81
CA ILE A 75 11.14 -0.31 14.49
C ILE A 75 11.54 -0.85 13.12
N VAL A 76 11.65 0.03 12.11
CA VAL A 76 12.10 -0.40 10.78
C VAL A 76 13.52 -0.93 10.81
N ALA A 77 14.43 -0.27 11.54
CA ALA A 77 15.83 -0.72 11.67
C ALA A 77 15.92 -2.07 12.39
N GLU A 78 15.09 -2.33 13.39
CA GLU A 78 15.01 -3.62 14.08
C GLU A 78 14.45 -4.73 13.16
N GLN A 79 13.38 -4.44 12.42
CA GLN A 79 12.71 -5.43 11.57
C GLN A 79 13.44 -5.72 10.27
N LEU A 80 14.19 -4.75 9.75
CA LEU A 80 14.99 -4.86 8.52
C LEU A 80 16.48 -4.54 8.80
N PRO A 81 17.19 -5.36 9.62
CA PRO A 81 18.55 -5.07 10.06
C PRO A 81 19.59 -5.07 8.93
N HIS A 82 19.23 -5.57 7.74
CA HIS A 82 20.09 -5.60 6.55
C HIS A 82 19.79 -4.47 5.56
N LEU A 83 18.79 -3.62 5.86
CA LEU A 83 18.51 -2.45 5.04
C LEU A 83 19.62 -1.41 5.26
N ASP A 84 20.23 -0.95 4.16
CA ASP A 84 21.18 0.14 4.25
C ASP A 84 20.48 1.40 4.79
N LYS A 85 21.18 2.11 5.70
CA LYS A 85 20.66 3.36 6.29
C LYS A 85 20.32 4.43 5.24
N ASP A 86 21.04 4.43 4.11
CA ASP A 86 20.80 5.37 3.02
C ASP A 86 19.61 4.97 2.15
N HIS A 87 19.10 3.75 2.29
CA HIS A 87 17.85 3.28 1.67
C HIS A 87 16.62 3.49 2.58
N LEU A 88 16.79 4.04 3.77
CA LEU A 88 15.70 4.41 4.66
C LEU A 88 15.44 5.91 4.60
N PHE A 89 14.29 6.28 4.03
CA PHE A 89 13.77 7.64 4.08
C PHE A 89 13.01 7.86 5.39
N VAL A 90 13.41 8.85 6.15
CA VAL A 90 12.76 9.20 7.42
C VAL A 90 12.08 10.55 7.29
N GLU A 91 10.76 10.53 7.18
CA GLU A 91 9.96 11.73 7.07
C GLU A 91 9.79 12.39 8.46
N PRO A 92 10.12 13.70 8.60
CA PRO A 92 10.05 14.37 9.90
C PRO A 92 8.62 14.64 10.35
N ILE A 93 7.70 14.84 9.40
CA ILE A 93 6.27 15.10 9.61
C ILE A 93 5.44 14.48 8.49
N ARG A 94 4.14 14.31 8.73
CA ARG A 94 3.22 13.71 7.76
C ARG A 94 2.82 14.70 6.67
N ARG A 95 3.11 14.37 5.42
CA ARG A 95 2.76 15.15 4.20
C ARG A 95 2.09 14.30 3.12
N ASN A 96 1.56 13.10 3.50
CA ASN A 96 1.00 12.13 2.58
C ASN A 96 2.06 11.56 1.62
N THR A 97 1.66 10.94 0.50
CA THR A 97 2.56 10.07 -0.30
C THR A 97 3.31 10.82 -1.41
N ALA A 98 2.80 11.91 -1.96
CA ALA A 98 3.45 12.56 -3.10
C ALA A 98 4.82 13.19 -2.77
N PRO A 99 5.04 13.90 -1.63
CA PRO A 99 6.34 14.47 -1.32
C PRO A 99 7.45 13.42 -1.10
N ILE A 100 7.13 12.31 -0.42
CA ILE A 100 8.12 11.25 -0.20
C ILE A 100 8.46 10.50 -1.48
N VAL A 101 7.48 10.29 -2.37
CA VAL A 101 7.71 9.67 -3.67
C VAL A 101 8.57 10.58 -4.55
N ALA A 102 8.33 11.90 -4.55
CA ALA A 102 9.16 12.85 -5.24
C ALA A 102 10.60 12.86 -4.72
N TRP A 103 10.79 12.81 -3.39
CA TRP A 103 12.11 12.74 -2.78
C TRP A 103 12.86 11.45 -3.15
N ALA A 104 12.20 10.29 -3.05
CA ALA A 104 12.81 9.01 -3.42
C ALA A 104 13.17 8.98 -4.91
N ALA A 105 12.27 9.48 -5.78
CA ALA A 105 12.55 9.57 -7.21
C ALA A 105 13.77 10.46 -7.51
N HIS A 106 13.90 11.61 -6.85
CA HIS A 106 15.04 12.50 -6.97
C HIS A 106 16.36 11.79 -6.59
N ARG A 107 16.42 11.12 -5.44
CA ARG A 107 17.62 10.38 -5.00
C ARG A 107 17.97 9.22 -5.94
N ILE A 108 16.98 8.44 -6.37
CA ILE A 108 17.20 7.31 -7.27
C ILE A 108 17.69 7.81 -8.63
N GLU A 109 17.16 8.94 -9.15
CA GLU A 109 17.59 9.53 -10.42
C GLU A 109 19.07 9.91 -10.42
N LYS A 110 19.58 10.47 -9.31
CA LYS A 110 21.01 10.79 -9.14
C LYS A 110 21.90 9.54 -9.21
N THR A 111 21.40 8.40 -8.79
CA THR A 111 22.13 7.12 -8.81
C THR A 111 21.96 6.40 -10.15
N ASP A 112 20.75 6.41 -10.70
CA ASP A 112 20.40 5.71 -11.94
C ASP A 112 19.32 6.46 -12.72
N SER A 113 19.72 7.25 -13.69
CA SER A 113 18.80 8.00 -14.58
C SER A 113 17.92 7.12 -15.47
N LYS A 114 18.17 5.79 -15.52
CA LYS A 114 17.37 4.81 -16.27
C LYS A 114 16.40 4.04 -15.39
N ALA A 115 16.28 4.42 -14.13
CA ALA A 115 15.44 3.72 -13.15
C ALA A 115 13.96 3.67 -13.58
N SER A 116 13.32 2.56 -13.23
CA SER A 116 11.87 2.41 -13.13
C SER A 116 11.55 2.05 -11.68
N ILE A 117 10.67 2.80 -11.04
CA ILE A 117 10.39 2.70 -9.61
C ILE A 117 8.99 2.15 -9.42
N ILE A 118 8.85 1.05 -8.67
CA ILE A 118 7.56 0.67 -8.10
C ILE A 118 7.41 1.26 -6.69
N ILE A 119 6.31 1.94 -6.45
CA ILE A 119 5.89 2.45 -5.14
C ILE A 119 4.87 1.47 -4.58
N SER A 120 5.11 0.92 -3.39
CA SER A 120 4.29 -0.13 -2.79
C SER A 120 3.94 0.19 -1.34
N PRO A 121 2.68 0.12 -0.93
CA PRO A 121 2.34 0.06 0.49
C PRO A 121 2.98 -1.16 1.18
N ALA A 122 3.30 -1.01 2.48
CA ALA A 122 3.93 -2.06 3.29
C ALA A 122 2.93 -3.05 3.92
N ASP A 123 1.63 -2.93 3.62
CA ASP A 123 0.57 -3.49 4.45
C ASP A 123 -0.54 -4.17 3.62
N GLN A 124 -0.17 -4.75 2.47
CA GLN A 124 -1.08 -5.42 1.55
C GLN A 124 -0.85 -6.94 1.52
N ILE A 125 -1.93 -7.68 1.32
CA ILE A 125 -1.88 -9.12 1.05
C ILE A 125 -1.75 -9.34 -0.46
N VAL A 126 -0.82 -10.22 -0.83
CA VAL A 126 -0.67 -10.80 -2.16
C VAL A 126 -0.85 -12.31 -2.04
N MET A 127 -1.79 -12.88 -2.79
CA MET A 127 -2.13 -14.31 -2.68
C MET A 127 -1.29 -15.19 -3.59
N ASN A 128 -0.85 -14.65 -4.73
CA ASN A 128 -0.01 -15.37 -5.71
C ASN A 128 1.25 -14.57 -6.01
N GLU A 129 2.33 -14.93 -5.34
CA GLU A 129 3.63 -14.27 -5.41
C GLU A 129 4.29 -14.37 -6.81
N GLU A 130 4.08 -15.49 -7.54
CA GLU A 130 4.63 -15.68 -8.88
C GLU A 130 3.92 -14.77 -9.89
N ALA A 131 2.59 -14.70 -9.83
CA ALA A 131 1.82 -13.78 -10.66
C ALA A 131 2.15 -12.33 -10.34
N PHE A 132 2.31 -11.97 -9.05
CA PHE A 132 2.73 -10.64 -8.62
C PHE A 132 4.09 -10.25 -9.21
N GLN A 133 5.08 -11.14 -9.12
CA GLN A 133 6.40 -10.91 -9.70
C GLN A 133 6.30 -10.68 -11.21
N LYS A 134 5.56 -11.53 -11.93
CA LYS A 134 5.38 -11.41 -13.38
C LYS A 134 4.73 -10.08 -13.74
N ASP A 135 3.55 -9.79 -13.17
CA ASP A 135 2.79 -8.56 -13.44
C ASP A 135 3.60 -7.30 -13.12
N THR A 136 4.37 -7.32 -12.01
CA THR A 136 5.23 -6.21 -11.62
C THR A 136 6.35 -5.98 -12.62
N LEU A 137 7.06 -7.03 -13.05
CA LEU A 137 8.17 -6.89 -14.00
C LEU A 137 7.69 -6.40 -15.37
N GLU A 138 6.56 -6.90 -15.85
CA GLU A 138 5.93 -6.42 -17.09
C GLU A 138 5.53 -4.94 -16.97
N ALA A 139 4.88 -4.55 -15.86
CA ALA A 139 4.47 -3.18 -15.62
C ALA A 139 5.67 -2.21 -15.51
N MET A 140 6.77 -2.62 -14.86
CA MET A 140 8.00 -1.82 -14.77
C MET A 140 8.69 -1.65 -16.12
N ALA A 141 8.70 -2.69 -16.94
CA ALA A 141 9.26 -2.63 -18.31
C ALA A 141 8.43 -1.69 -19.19
N HIS A 142 7.10 -1.78 -19.12
CA HIS A 142 6.19 -0.92 -19.88
C HIS A 142 6.33 0.55 -19.47
N ALA A 143 6.23 0.87 -18.17
CA ALA A 143 6.35 2.23 -17.66
C ALA A 143 7.68 2.90 -18.06
N LYS A 144 8.77 2.10 -18.12
CA LYS A 144 10.08 2.57 -18.57
C LYS A 144 10.13 2.86 -20.06
N ALA A 145 9.53 2.00 -20.89
CA ALA A 145 9.53 2.14 -22.34
C ALA A 145 8.67 3.33 -22.80
N ASP A 146 7.46 3.43 -22.28
CA ASP A 146 6.44 4.40 -22.71
C ASP A 146 6.44 5.69 -21.88
N LYS A 147 7.30 5.76 -20.83
CA LYS A 147 7.42 6.92 -19.92
C LYS A 147 6.08 7.35 -19.34
N CYS A 148 5.17 6.40 -19.12
CA CYS A 148 3.87 6.64 -18.51
C CYS A 148 3.91 6.50 -16.99
N PHE A 149 2.97 7.14 -16.31
CA PHE A 149 2.65 6.80 -14.92
C PHE A 149 1.65 5.66 -14.94
N LEU A 150 2.01 4.54 -14.33
CA LEU A 150 1.23 3.30 -14.37
C LEU A 150 0.77 2.91 -12.98
N THR A 151 -0.49 2.47 -12.86
CA THR A 151 -1.01 1.82 -11.66
C THR A 151 -1.37 0.36 -11.96
N MET A 152 -1.39 -0.48 -10.91
CA MET A 152 -1.81 -1.87 -11.01
C MET A 152 -3.24 -2.00 -10.48
N GLY A 153 -4.10 -2.67 -11.24
CA GLY A 153 -5.51 -2.83 -10.93
C GLY A 153 -5.95 -4.27 -10.86
N ILE A 154 -6.91 -4.58 -10.00
CA ILE A 154 -7.50 -5.92 -9.80
C ILE A 154 -9.00 -5.87 -10.12
N ARG A 155 -9.53 -6.88 -10.79
CA ARG A 155 -10.97 -6.99 -11.06
C ARG A 155 -11.76 -7.03 -9.75
N PRO A 156 -12.78 -6.16 -9.58
CA PRO A 156 -13.67 -6.21 -8.44
C PRO A 156 -14.43 -7.55 -8.38
N THR A 157 -14.40 -8.19 -7.23
CA THR A 157 -15.16 -9.42 -6.95
C THR A 157 -16.39 -9.17 -6.08
N ARG A 158 -16.46 -7.97 -5.48
CA ARG A 158 -17.57 -7.48 -4.66
C ARG A 158 -17.65 -5.95 -4.74
N PRO A 159 -18.75 -5.32 -4.34
CA PRO A 159 -18.79 -3.87 -4.18
C PRO A 159 -18.05 -3.47 -2.90
N GLU A 160 -16.93 -2.76 -3.03
CA GLU A 160 -16.08 -2.35 -1.89
C GLU A 160 -15.95 -0.82 -1.83
N PRO A 161 -16.72 -0.12 -0.98
CA PRO A 161 -16.66 1.33 -0.85
C PRO A 161 -15.35 1.86 -0.28
N GLY A 162 -14.55 0.99 0.34
CA GLY A 162 -13.26 1.34 0.95
C GLY A 162 -12.11 1.49 -0.04
N TYR A 163 -12.31 1.14 -1.32
CA TYR A 163 -11.26 1.12 -2.35
C TYR A 163 -11.44 2.21 -3.39
N GLY A 164 -10.34 2.59 -4.05
CA GLY A 164 -10.37 3.37 -5.27
C GLY A 164 -10.75 2.50 -6.48
N TYR A 165 -11.47 3.08 -7.43
CA TYR A 165 -11.89 2.43 -8.68
C TYR A 165 -11.30 3.15 -9.88
N ILE A 166 -10.74 2.39 -10.80
CA ILE A 166 -10.10 2.85 -12.03
C ILE A 166 -10.96 2.39 -13.21
N GLN A 167 -11.50 3.32 -14.00
CA GLN A 167 -12.18 2.97 -15.24
C GLN A 167 -11.13 2.74 -16.33
N MET A 168 -11.19 1.57 -16.95
CA MET A 168 -10.38 1.23 -18.11
C MET A 168 -10.90 1.96 -19.36
N GLY A 169 -10.00 2.58 -20.08
CA GLY A 169 -10.25 3.16 -21.40
C GLY A 169 -9.71 2.27 -22.53
N ASP A 170 -9.08 2.90 -23.51
CA ASP A 170 -8.51 2.21 -24.67
C ASP A 170 -7.38 1.27 -24.27
N VAL A 171 -7.30 0.14 -24.97
CA VAL A 171 -6.16 -0.79 -24.85
C VAL A 171 -4.88 -0.09 -25.28
N VAL A 172 -3.83 -0.23 -24.49
CA VAL A 172 -2.50 0.24 -24.86
C VAL A 172 -1.73 -0.90 -25.48
N GLU A 173 -1.33 -0.73 -26.74
CA GLU A 173 -0.45 -1.68 -27.41
C GLU A 173 0.94 -1.58 -26.78
N ASN A 174 1.42 -2.69 -26.26
CA ASN A 174 2.75 -2.81 -25.68
C ASN A 174 3.75 -3.30 -26.73
N ALA A 175 4.94 -2.73 -26.74
CA ALA A 175 6.02 -3.11 -27.67
C ALA A 175 6.43 -4.60 -27.58
N ASN A 176 6.12 -5.25 -26.45
CA ASN A 176 6.39 -6.68 -26.21
C ASN A 176 5.20 -7.59 -26.54
N GLY A 177 4.03 -7.03 -26.95
CA GLY A 177 2.82 -7.80 -27.21
C GLY A 177 2.13 -8.34 -25.95
N GLU A 178 2.44 -7.77 -24.76
CA GLU A 178 1.79 -8.15 -23.51
C GLU A 178 0.39 -7.54 -23.45
N GLU A 179 -0.58 -8.30 -22.94
CA GLU A 179 -1.98 -7.89 -22.80
C GLU A 179 -2.25 -7.28 -21.41
N GLY A 180 -3.42 -6.63 -21.29
CA GLY A 180 -3.93 -6.13 -20.01
C GLY A 180 -3.44 -4.75 -19.63
N PHE A 181 -2.96 -3.95 -20.57
CA PHE A 181 -2.64 -2.55 -20.38
C PHE A 181 -3.73 -1.66 -20.99
N TYR A 182 -4.22 -0.69 -20.23
CA TYR A 182 -5.27 0.24 -20.62
C TYR A 182 -4.91 1.67 -20.25
N LYS A 183 -5.39 2.64 -21.00
CA LYS A 183 -5.44 4.03 -20.53
C LYS A 183 -6.45 4.13 -19.39
N VAL A 184 -6.16 4.96 -18.40
CA VAL A 184 -7.13 5.29 -17.36
C VAL A 184 -8.10 6.33 -17.93
N GLN A 185 -9.39 6.00 -17.94
CA GLN A 185 -10.43 6.92 -18.38
C GLN A 185 -10.94 7.80 -17.25
N SER A 186 -11.08 7.23 -16.05
CA SER A 186 -11.45 7.96 -14.84
C SER A 186 -10.96 7.23 -13.59
N PHE A 187 -10.83 7.98 -12.49
CA PHE A 187 -10.52 7.46 -11.17
C PHE A 187 -11.54 7.96 -10.16
N THR A 188 -12.02 7.09 -9.29
CA THR A 188 -12.96 7.43 -8.22
C THR A 188 -12.45 6.86 -6.91
N GLU A 189 -12.09 7.72 -5.98
CA GLU A 189 -11.63 7.31 -4.65
C GLU A 189 -12.84 7.09 -3.73
N LYS A 190 -12.93 5.89 -3.18
CA LYS A 190 -13.91 5.47 -2.15
C LYS A 190 -15.35 5.89 -2.48
N PRO A 191 -15.96 5.33 -3.55
CA PRO A 191 -17.33 5.64 -3.95
C PRO A 191 -18.35 5.20 -2.89
N GLU A 192 -19.55 5.76 -2.97
CA GLU A 192 -20.68 5.20 -2.25
C GLU A 192 -21.02 3.79 -2.77
N ARG A 193 -21.65 2.96 -1.92
CA ARG A 193 -21.92 1.54 -2.20
C ARG A 193 -22.64 1.30 -3.53
N ASP A 194 -23.66 2.13 -3.82
CA ASP A 194 -24.45 2.01 -5.07
C ASP A 194 -23.58 2.20 -6.30
N PHE A 195 -22.62 3.15 -6.25
CA PHE A 195 -21.64 3.34 -7.32
C PHE A 195 -20.65 2.17 -7.41
N ALA A 196 -20.18 1.66 -6.27
CA ALA A 196 -19.29 0.49 -6.25
C ALA A 196 -19.97 -0.74 -6.89
N GLU A 197 -21.25 -0.97 -6.63
CA GLU A 197 -22.06 -2.01 -7.26
C GLU A 197 -22.18 -1.80 -8.78
N MET A 198 -22.45 -0.57 -9.20
CA MET A 198 -22.57 -0.22 -10.63
C MET A 198 -21.22 -0.43 -11.34
N PHE A 199 -20.11 0.03 -10.74
CA PHE A 199 -18.76 -0.15 -11.30
C PHE A 199 -18.39 -1.62 -11.45
N MET A 200 -18.66 -2.44 -10.44
CA MET A 200 -18.42 -3.87 -10.51
C MET A 200 -19.23 -4.54 -11.63
N ARG A 201 -20.53 -4.20 -11.75
CA ARG A 201 -21.43 -4.80 -12.75
C ARG A 201 -21.11 -4.38 -14.19
N SER A 202 -20.57 -3.20 -14.40
CA SER A 202 -20.19 -2.73 -15.75
C SER A 202 -19.05 -3.56 -16.36
N GLY A 203 -18.18 -4.14 -15.52
CA GLY A 203 -16.98 -4.85 -15.97
C GLY A 203 -15.87 -3.94 -16.52
N GLU A 204 -16.05 -2.61 -16.45
CA GLU A 204 -15.11 -1.61 -16.99
C GLU A 204 -14.13 -1.10 -15.94
N PHE A 205 -14.31 -1.46 -14.66
CA PHE A 205 -13.54 -0.93 -13.56
C PHE A 205 -12.63 -1.97 -12.93
N LEU A 206 -11.49 -1.49 -12.44
CA LEU A 206 -10.54 -2.22 -11.60
C LEU A 206 -10.45 -1.54 -10.23
N TRP A 207 -10.18 -2.30 -9.17
CA TRP A 207 -9.75 -1.75 -7.91
C TRP A 207 -8.33 -1.20 -8.03
N ASN A 208 -8.11 -0.01 -7.50
CA ASN A 208 -6.76 0.56 -7.37
C ASN A 208 -6.02 -0.14 -6.22
N THR A 209 -4.93 -0.81 -6.53
CA THR A 209 -4.12 -1.50 -5.51
C THR A 209 -3.21 -0.55 -4.72
N GLY A 210 -3.04 0.71 -5.17
CA GLY A 210 -2.05 1.62 -4.59
C GLY A 210 -0.60 1.25 -4.94
N LEU A 211 -0.40 0.35 -5.90
CA LEU A 211 0.90 0.05 -6.50
C LEU A 211 1.09 0.96 -7.71
N TYR A 212 2.09 1.83 -7.68
CA TYR A 212 2.36 2.79 -8.75
C TYR A 212 3.74 2.57 -9.33
N ILE A 213 3.86 2.74 -10.63
CA ILE A 213 5.12 2.52 -11.35
C ILE A 213 5.38 3.67 -12.30
N ALA A 214 6.58 4.25 -12.22
CA ALA A 214 7.01 5.29 -13.15
C ALA A 214 8.53 5.44 -13.14
N THR A 215 9.07 6.13 -14.14
CA THR A 215 10.47 6.60 -14.09
C THR A 215 10.58 7.82 -13.17
N PRO A 216 11.77 8.12 -12.60
CA PRO A 216 11.99 9.34 -11.82
C PRO A 216 11.58 10.60 -12.58
N GLN A 217 11.93 10.68 -13.87
CA GLN A 217 11.56 11.81 -14.72
C GLN A 217 10.04 11.94 -14.87
N THR A 218 9.32 10.83 -15.07
CA THR A 218 7.86 10.84 -15.15
C THR A 218 7.24 11.33 -13.83
N ILE A 219 7.74 10.87 -12.67
CA ILE A 219 7.28 11.33 -11.36
C ILE A 219 7.50 12.84 -11.22
N ARG A 220 8.69 13.33 -11.58
CA ARG A 220 9.04 14.75 -11.55
C ARG A 220 8.11 15.58 -12.44
N ASP A 221 7.91 15.17 -13.68
CA ASP A 221 7.06 15.89 -14.64
C ASP A 221 5.60 15.99 -14.14
N ARG A 222 5.06 14.88 -13.60
CA ARG A 222 3.68 14.83 -13.09
C ARG A 222 3.46 15.62 -11.81
N LEU A 223 4.43 15.70 -10.93
CA LEU A 223 4.32 16.40 -9.65
C LEU A 223 4.80 17.85 -9.70
N SER A 224 5.45 18.31 -10.78
CA SER A 224 6.03 19.66 -10.86
C SER A 224 5.01 20.79 -10.65
N GLY A 225 3.80 20.63 -11.19
CA GLY A 225 2.73 21.60 -11.02
C GLY A 225 2.11 21.60 -9.61
N GLU A 226 2.07 20.45 -8.97
CA GLU A 226 1.40 20.26 -7.67
C GLU A 226 2.35 20.43 -6.47
N LEU A 227 3.65 20.20 -6.69
CA LEU A 227 4.68 20.28 -5.65
C LEU A 227 5.80 21.29 -5.96
N PRO A 228 5.49 22.55 -6.30
CA PRO A 228 6.51 23.51 -6.72
C PRO A 228 7.56 23.82 -5.64
N SER A 229 7.19 23.74 -4.35
CA SER A 229 8.14 23.93 -3.24
C SER A 229 9.11 22.75 -3.10
N VAL A 230 8.63 21.52 -3.36
CA VAL A 230 9.46 20.32 -3.34
C VAL A 230 10.45 20.34 -4.51
N MET A 231 9.97 20.64 -5.72
CA MET A 231 10.84 20.72 -6.91
C MET A 231 11.93 21.77 -6.76
N ARG A 232 11.60 22.98 -6.24
CA ARG A 232 12.62 24.01 -5.95
C ARG A 232 13.67 23.51 -4.96
N SER A 233 13.27 22.74 -3.94
CA SER A 233 14.24 22.17 -2.98
C SER A 233 15.25 21.27 -3.68
N PHE A 234 14.82 20.50 -4.67
CA PHE A 234 15.70 19.63 -5.45
C PHE A 234 16.58 20.42 -6.43
N ASP A 235 16.04 21.46 -7.07
CA ASP A 235 16.79 22.29 -8.01
C ASP A 235 17.85 23.17 -7.32
N GLU A 236 17.65 23.49 -6.04
CA GLU A 236 18.58 24.26 -5.20
C GLU A 236 19.64 23.37 -4.49
N GLU A 237 19.50 22.04 -4.59
CA GLU A 237 20.47 21.12 -4.00
C GLU A 237 21.79 21.11 -4.77
N HIS A 238 22.91 20.99 -4.07
CA HIS A 238 24.22 20.87 -4.70
C HIS A 238 24.41 19.47 -5.31
N GLU A 239 25.03 19.40 -6.50
CA GLU A 239 25.23 18.11 -7.22
C GLU A 239 26.04 17.06 -6.42
N GLU A 240 26.97 17.50 -5.56
CA GLU A 240 27.84 16.63 -4.77
C GLU A 240 27.28 16.30 -3.37
N THR A 241 26.01 16.56 -3.11
CA THR A 241 25.37 16.33 -1.80
C THR A 241 25.34 14.84 -1.45
N THR A 242 25.86 14.49 -0.28
CA THR A 242 25.77 13.12 0.26
C THR A 242 24.32 12.80 0.69
N PRO A 243 23.92 11.51 0.80
CA PRO A 243 22.59 11.14 1.28
C PRO A 243 22.26 11.71 2.69
N GLU A 244 23.25 11.91 3.54
CA GLU A 244 23.06 12.51 4.86
C GLU A 244 22.81 14.01 4.78
N GLU A 245 23.55 14.73 3.96
CA GLU A 245 23.36 16.17 3.72
C GLU A 245 22.04 16.43 3.01
N GLU A 246 21.67 15.63 2.00
CA GLU A 246 20.37 15.67 1.34
C GLU A 246 19.23 15.49 2.35
N ARG A 247 19.35 14.48 3.25
CA ARG A 247 18.35 14.23 4.29
C ARG A 247 18.19 15.42 5.22
N ALA A 248 19.30 16.03 5.65
CA ALA A 248 19.26 17.24 6.48
C ALA A 248 18.61 18.40 5.74
N TRP A 249 19.01 18.67 4.50
CA TRP A 249 18.47 19.71 3.64
C TRP A 249 16.96 19.58 3.41
N ILE A 250 16.50 18.40 3.07
CA ILE A 250 15.07 18.12 2.84
C ILE A 250 14.27 18.21 4.15
N THR A 251 14.81 17.68 5.26
CA THR A 251 14.15 17.73 6.57
C THR A 251 13.83 19.14 7.01
N GLU A 252 14.73 20.09 6.84
CA GLU A 252 14.51 21.50 7.16
C GLU A 252 13.34 22.12 6.37
N ARG A 253 13.13 21.66 5.14
CA ARG A 253 12.13 22.19 4.22
C ARG A 253 10.81 21.45 4.24
N TYR A 254 10.80 20.23 4.78
CA TYR A 254 9.65 19.33 4.72
C TYR A 254 8.35 19.91 5.27
N ALA A 255 8.46 20.80 6.25
CA ALA A 255 7.31 21.51 6.82
C ALA A 255 6.59 22.42 5.82
N THR A 256 7.28 22.88 4.78
CA THR A 256 6.73 23.75 3.72
C THR A 256 6.08 22.95 2.59
N TYR A 257 6.27 21.63 2.54
CA TYR A 257 5.75 20.79 1.49
C TYR A 257 4.23 20.62 1.60
N PRO A 258 3.51 20.57 0.49
CA PRO A 258 2.08 20.31 0.48
C PRO A 258 1.74 18.96 1.08
N ASN A 259 0.56 18.86 1.71
CA ASN A 259 0.00 17.58 2.14
C ASN A 259 -0.81 16.98 0.99
N LEU A 260 -0.19 16.16 0.16
CA LEU A 260 -0.75 15.66 -1.08
C LEU A 260 -0.49 14.16 -1.25
N SER A 261 -1.51 13.40 -1.64
CA SER A 261 -1.35 11.99 -2.02
C SER A 261 -1.05 11.83 -3.52
N ILE A 262 -0.52 10.69 -3.91
CA ILE A 262 -0.34 10.31 -5.31
C ILE A 262 -1.68 10.31 -6.06
N GLU A 263 -2.71 9.77 -5.42
CA GLU A 263 -4.05 9.71 -5.98
C GLU A 263 -4.57 11.10 -6.36
N ASN A 264 -4.54 12.05 -5.43
CA ASN A 264 -5.01 13.41 -5.67
C ASN A 264 -4.06 14.25 -6.54
N GLY A 265 -2.76 13.98 -6.48
CA GLY A 265 -1.75 14.71 -7.23
C GLY A 265 -1.60 14.25 -8.67
N ILE A 266 -1.86 12.96 -8.94
CA ILE A 266 -1.63 12.36 -10.26
C ILE A 266 -2.90 11.71 -10.81
N LEU A 267 -3.49 10.72 -10.11
CA LEU A 267 -4.56 9.88 -10.68
C LEU A 267 -5.85 10.65 -10.99
N GLU A 268 -6.20 11.62 -10.16
CA GLU A 268 -7.42 12.43 -10.36
C GLU A 268 -7.26 13.56 -11.40
N ARG A 269 -6.03 13.84 -11.86
CA ARG A 269 -5.73 15.08 -12.60
C ARG A 269 -5.06 14.89 -13.95
N VAL A 270 -4.71 13.67 -14.32
CA VAL A 270 -3.85 13.43 -15.49
C VAL A 270 -4.49 12.48 -16.50
N ASP A 271 -4.55 12.96 -17.77
CA ASP A 271 -5.09 12.18 -18.89
C ASP A 271 -4.17 11.04 -19.38
N ASP A 272 -2.91 10.99 -18.91
CA ASP A 272 -1.87 10.08 -19.40
C ASP A 272 -1.42 9.04 -18.35
N VAL A 273 -2.36 8.52 -17.58
CA VAL A 273 -2.14 7.42 -16.66
C VAL A 273 -2.55 6.12 -17.33
N CYS A 274 -1.73 5.08 -17.17
CA CYS A 274 -2.05 3.73 -17.61
C CYS A 274 -2.38 2.83 -16.42
N VAL A 275 -3.17 1.79 -16.65
CA VAL A 275 -3.41 0.73 -15.68
C VAL A 275 -3.06 -0.63 -16.28
N LYS A 276 -2.35 -1.47 -15.51
CA LYS A 276 -2.21 -2.89 -15.82
C LYS A 276 -3.26 -3.68 -15.05
N GLU A 277 -4.08 -4.44 -15.75
CA GLU A 277 -4.95 -5.44 -15.14
C GLU A 277 -4.09 -6.61 -14.64
N CYS A 278 -4.24 -6.96 -13.36
CA CYS A 278 -3.45 -7.96 -12.67
C CYS A 278 -4.30 -9.06 -12.07
N HIS A 279 -3.68 -10.25 -11.89
CA HIS A 279 -4.40 -11.46 -11.45
C HIS A 279 -3.75 -12.15 -10.24
N PHE A 280 -2.88 -11.46 -9.50
CA PHE A 280 -2.14 -12.05 -8.37
C PHE A 280 -2.97 -12.23 -7.09
N GLY A 281 -4.25 -11.85 -7.09
CA GLY A 281 -5.06 -11.84 -5.88
C GLY A 281 -4.52 -10.83 -4.86
N TRP A 282 -5.34 -9.84 -4.52
CA TRP A 282 -4.93 -8.73 -3.68
C TRP A 282 -6.02 -8.35 -2.69
N ALA A 283 -5.60 -7.93 -1.50
CA ALA A 283 -6.49 -7.30 -0.53
C ALA A 283 -5.76 -6.22 0.26
N ASP A 284 -6.44 -5.08 0.44
CA ASP A 284 -6.08 -4.09 1.45
C ASP A 284 -6.71 -4.50 2.79
N VAL A 285 -5.87 -4.81 3.76
CA VAL A 285 -6.30 -5.10 5.14
C VAL A 285 -6.39 -3.81 5.95
N GLY A 286 -7.09 -2.84 5.41
CA GLY A 286 -7.28 -1.53 6.02
C GLY A 286 -8.30 -1.51 7.14
N THR A 287 -9.25 -2.46 7.17
CA THR A 287 -10.37 -2.55 8.14
C THR A 287 -10.60 -3.99 8.56
N TRP A 288 -11.26 -4.22 9.71
CA TRP A 288 -11.63 -5.57 10.14
C TRP A 288 -12.60 -6.26 9.17
N HIS A 289 -13.50 -5.50 8.56
CA HIS A 289 -14.35 -6.02 7.48
C HIS A 289 -13.52 -6.46 6.29
N GLY A 290 -12.58 -5.62 5.82
CA GLY A 290 -11.66 -5.97 4.74
C GLY A 290 -10.79 -7.19 5.03
N VAL A 291 -10.34 -7.37 6.28
CA VAL A 291 -9.63 -8.57 6.72
C VAL A 291 -10.52 -9.81 6.64
N TYR A 292 -11.77 -9.72 7.10
CA TYR A 292 -12.74 -10.81 7.00
C TYR A 292 -12.95 -11.21 5.53
N GLU A 293 -13.23 -10.25 4.67
CA GLU A 293 -13.48 -10.48 3.24
C GLU A 293 -12.26 -11.08 2.51
N ALA A 294 -11.06 -10.71 2.93
CA ALA A 294 -9.82 -11.27 2.37
C ALA A 294 -9.57 -12.72 2.78
N CYS A 295 -10.04 -13.12 3.96
CA CYS A 295 -9.78 -14.44 4.55
C CYS A 295 -10.94 -15.41 4.44
N SER A 296 -12.20 -14.94 4.25
CA SER A 296 -13.38 -15.80 4.10
C SER A 296 -13.36 -16.50 2.74
N LYS A 297 -13.83 -17.75 2.71
CA LYS A 297 -13.90 -18.58 1.49
C LYS A 297 -15.31 -18.71 0.95
N SER A 298 -16.31 -18.55 1.81
CA SER A 298 -17.72 -18.67 1.49
C SER A 298 -18.54 -17.70 2.34
N GLU A 299 -19.74 -17.37 1.87
CA GLU A 299 -20.69 -16.56 2.63
C GLU A 299 -21.01 -17.22 3.98
N GLY A 300 -20.93 -16.46 5.06
CA GLY A 300 -21.19 -16.92 6.42
C GLY A 300 -20.05 -17.69 7.09
N ASP A 301 -18.90 -17.86 6.44
CA ASP A 301 -17.73 -18.45 7.08
C ASP A 301 -17.29 -17.65 8.32
N ASN A 302 -16.78 -18.36 9.32
CA ASN A 302 -16.06 -17.72 10.42
C ASN A 302 -14.56 -17.67 10.08
N VAL A 303 -13.95 -16.53 10.30
CA VAL A 303 -12.51 -16.30 10.12
C VAL A 303 -11.85 -16.25 11.49
N THR A 304 -10.90 -17.14 11.74
CA THR A 304 -10.05 -17.11 12.95
C THR A 304 -8.61 -16.79 12.55
N LEU A 305 -8.02 -15.78 13.18
CA LEU A 305 -6.66 -15.33 12.93
C LEU A 305 -5.79 -15.66 14.14
N ASP A 306 -4.82 -16.57 13.97
CA ASP A 306 -3.90 -17.01 15.02
C ASP A 306 -4.63 -17.33 16.36
N THR A 307 -5.84 -17.92 16.24
CA THR A 307 -6.73 -18.14 17.38
C THR A 307 -7.33 -19.54 17.31
N GLU A 308 -7.23 -20.32 18.37
CA GLU A 308 -7.99 -21.53 18.54
C GLU A 308 -9.41 -21.19 18.97
N ALA A 309 -10.43 -21.61 18.20
CA ALA A 309 -11.81 -21.27 18.48
C ALA A 309 -12.74 -22.50 18.38
N GLN A 310 -13.61 -22.65 19.40
CA GLN A 310 -14.76 -23.56 19.38
C GLN A 310 -16.03 -22.75 19.18
N LEU A 311 -16.65 -22.92 18.01
CA LEU A 311 -17.79 -22.14 17.57
C LEU A 311 -19.04 -23.01 17.47
N SER A 312 -20.17 -22.54 17.99
CA SER A 312 -21.47 -23.19 17.93
C SER A 312 -22.52 -22.13 17.60
N ASP A 313 -23.42 -22.42 16.66
CA ASP A 313 -24.45 -21.47 16.23
C ASP A 313 -23.84 -20.06 15.96
N THR A 314 -22.69 -20.03 15.24
CA THR A 314 -21.89 -18.82 15.03
C THR A 314 -21.50 -18.75 13.57
N THR A 315 -21.81 -17.63 12.89
CA THR A 315 -21.57 -17.44 11.45
C THR A 315 -21.13 -16.01 11.16
N GLY A 316 -20.33 -15.85 10.09
CA GLY A 316 -19.94 -14.53 9.60
C GLY A 316 -19.01 -13.74 10.53
N CYS A 317 -18.39 -14.39 11.51
CA CYS A 317 -17.58 -13.73 12.53
C CYS A 317 -16.10 -13.72 12.17
N LEU A 318 -15.40 -12.64 12.56
CA LEU A 318 -13.95 -12.58 12.60
C LEU A 318 -13.49 -12.62 14.05
N ILE A 319 -12.59 -13.56 14.37
CA ILE A 319 -12.08 -13.76 15.73
C ILE A 319 -10.55 -13.70 15.69
N LYS A 320 -9.98 -12.79 16.47
CA LYS A 320 -8.54 -12.68 16.70
C LYS A 320 -8.26 -12.45 18.18
N LEU A 321 -7.58 -13.41 18.80
CA LEU A 321 -7.15 -13.31 20.20
C LEU A 321 -5.62 -13.41 20.25
N PRO A 322 -4.97 -12.99 21.36
CA PRO A 322 -3.56 -13.20 21.58
C PRO A 322 -3.20 -14.69 21.51
N HIS A 323 -2.00 -14.98 21.02
CA HIS A 323 -1.49 -16.35 20.92
C HIS A 323 -1.65 -17.15 22.24
N GLY A 324 -2.12 -18.38 22.14
CA GLY A 324 -2.39 -19.26 23.29
C GLY A 324 -3.73 -19.01 24.01
N ARG A 325 -4.56 -18.10 23.52
CA ARG A 325 -5.94 -17.92 24.00
C ARG A 325 -6.88 -18.78 23.18
N THR A 326 -7.91 -19.32 23.82
CA THR A 326 -8.98 -20.09 23.16
C THR A 326 -10.29 -19.32 23.24
N ALA A 327 -10.98 -19.17 22.13
CA ALA A 327 -12.34 -18.63 22.08
C ALA A 327 -13.38 -19.77 22.17
N VAL A 328 -14.41 -19.60 23.01
CA VAL A 328 -15.62 -20.45 22.99
C VAL A 328 -16.81 -19.52 22.77
N ILE A 329 -17.42 -19.58 21.58
CA ILE A 329 -18.46 -18.65 21.17
C ILE A 329 -19.69 -19.44 20.71
N ASN A 330 -20.86 -19.03 21.21
CA ASN A 330 -22.13 -19.61 20.83
C ASN A 330 -23.16 -18.53 20.51
N GLY A 331 -23.85 -18.64 19.38
CA GLY A 331 -24.98 -17.78 19.01
C GLY A 331 -24.54 -16.38 18.54
N LEU A 332 -23.35 -16.22 17.93
CA LEU A 332 -22.86 -14.93 17.45
C LEU A 332 -22.87 -14.89 15.92
N HIS A 333 -23.49 -13.86 15.33
CA HIS A 333 -23.63 -13.73 13.88
C HIS A 333 -23.17 -12.36 13.41
N ASP A 334 -22.27 -12.33 12.41
CA ASP A 334 -21.71 -11.11 11.80
C ASP A 334 -21.03 -10.16 12.80
N PHE A 335 -20.14 -10.70 13.64
CA PHE A 335 -19.38 -9.91 14.61
C PHE A 335 -17.87 -9.98 14.37
N ILE A 336 -17.22 -8.94 14.85
CA ILE A 336 -15.78 -8.85 15.05
C ILE A 336 -15.51 -9.03 16.55
N VAL A 337 -14.68 -10.01 16.88
CA VAL A 337 -14.24 -10.33 18.27
C VAL A 337 -12.70 -10.27 18.26
N VAL A 338 -12.15 -9.24 18.87
CA VAL A 338 -10.70 -8.99 18.85
C VAL A 338 -10.21 -8.65 20.25
N GLU A 339 -9.20 -9.35 20.73
CA GLU A 339 -8.51 -9.04 21.98
C GLU A 339 -7.05 -8.67 21.69
N GLU A 340 -6.57 -7.60 22.30
CA GLU A 340 -5.16 -7.21 22.26
C GLU A 340 -4.78 -6.48 23.56
N GLY A 341 -3.79 -7.03 24.27
CA GLY A 341 -3.35 -6.51 25.56
C GLY A 341 -4.48 -6.51 26.58
N ASP A 342 -4.90 -5.34 27.04
CA ASP A 342 -5.95 -5.13 28.03
C ASP A 342 -7.32 -4.80 27.41
N VAL A 343 -7.47 -4.94 26.09
CA VAL A 343 -8.69 -4.56 25.37
C VAL A 343 -9.33 -5.76 24.69
N LEU A 344 -10.61 -5.96 24.96
CA LEU A 344 -11.49 -6.83 24.20
C LEU A 344 -12.50 -5.98 23.42
N LEU A 345 -12.47 -6.07 22.11
CA LEU A 345 -13.43 -5.45 21.19
C LEU A 345 -14.43 -6.50 20.70
N ILE A 346 -15.71 -6.25 20.91
CA ILE A 346 -16.80 -7.03 20.31
C ILE A 346 -17.75 -6.04 19.64
N THR A 347 -17.92 -6.13 18.32
CA THR A 347 -18.72 -5.19 17.55
C THR A 347 -19.34 -5.88 16.33
N PRO A 348 -20.53 -5.46 15.86
CA PRO A 348 -21.06 -5.94 14.59
C PRO A 348 -20.06 -5.71 13.44
N ARG A 349 -19.93 -6.68 12.55
CA ARG A 349 -19.14 -6.58 11.33
C ARG A 349 -19.98 -5.87 10.27
N THR A 350 -19.65 -4.63 10.00
CA THR A 350 -20.30 -3.81 8.97
C THR A 350 -19.27 -3.28 7.99
N ASP A 351 -19.69 -3.01 6.77
CA ASP A 351 -18.88 -2.35 5.75
C ASP A 351 -18.61 -0.85 6.06
N THR A 352 -19.35 -0.29 7.03
CA THR A 352 -19.16 1.09 7.52
C THR A 352 -18.23 1.19 8.75
N SER A 353 -17.22 0.33 8.82
CA SER A 353 -16.25 0.30 9.94
C SER A 353 -15.55 1.65 10.18
N ASP A 354 -15.49 2.54 9.19
CA ASP A 354 -15.02 3.91 9.36
C ASP A 354 -15.89 4.74 10.31
N GLU A 355 -17.18 4.46 10.37
CA GLU A 355 -18.10 5.13 11.28
C GLU A 355 -17.91 4.67 12.73
N MET A 356 -17.69 3.37 12.92
CA MET A 356 -17.31 2.80 14.22
C MET A 356 -15.99 3.38 14.72
N VAL A 357 -14.99 3.47 13.86
CA VAL A 357 -13.69 4.08 14.21
C VAL A 357 -13.85 5.54 14.56
N LYS A 358 -14.67 6.31 13.85
CA LYS A 358 -14.96 7.71 14.20
C LYS A 358 -15.60 7.84 15.58
N GLN A 359 -16.49 6.94 15.94
CA GLN A 359 -17.14 6.94 17.27
C GLN A 359 -16.14 6.53 18.37
N LEU A 360 -15.28 5.56 18.12
CA LEU A 360 -14.26 5.09 19.05
C LEU A 360 -13.00 5.97 19.07
N THR A 361 -12.78 6.83 18.07
CA THR A 361 -11.54 7.62 17.92
C THR A 361 -11.30 8.51 19.15
N ARG A 362 -12.33 9.06 19.78
CA ARG A 362 -12.16 9.84 21.01
C ARG A 362 -11.63 8.97 22.16
N PHE A 363 -12.22 7.80 22.36
CA PHE A 363 -11.81 6.84 23.39
C PHE A 363 -10.39 6.30 23.13
N ILE A 364 -10.05 6.05 21.88
CA ILE A 364 -8.73 5.55 21.44
C ILE A 364 -7.65 6.62 21.66
N ILE A 365 -7.89 7.88 21.27
CA ILE A 365 -6.93 8.96 21.40
C ILE A 365 -6.61 9.23 22.86
N ASP A 366 -7.62 9.24 23.73
CA ASP A 366 -7.45 9.51 25.16
C ASP A 366 -6.64 8.40 25.86
N ARG A 367 -6.64 7.18 25.34
CA ARG A 367 -5.86 6.05 25.88
C ARG A 367 -4.46 5.93 25.31
N ASP A 368 -4.29 6.06 23.99
CA ASP A 368 -2.99 5.95 23.31
C ASP A 368 -2.08 7.17 23.55
N THR A 369 -2.63 8.29 24.03
CA THR A 369 -1.85 9.48 24.41
C THR A 369 -1.46 9.52 25.88
N ASN A 370 -2.04 8.66 26.72
CA ASN A 370 -1.76 8.57 28.17
C ASN A 370 -0.81 7.40 28.53
N HIS A 371 -0.24 6.74 27.56
CA HIS A 371 0.82 5.73 27.67
C HIS A 371 1.95 6.05 26.72
#